data_304401ade683a82ae857c3f2ef5c8ebd
#
_entry.id   304401ade683a82ae857c3f2ef5c8ebd
#
_cell.length_a   1.000
_cell.length_b   1.000
_cell.length_c   1.000
_cell.angle_alpha   90.00
_cell.angle_beta   90.00
_cell.angle_gamma   90.00
#
_symmetry.space_group_name_H-M   'P 1'
#
loop_
_entity.id
_entity.type
_entity.pdbx_description
1 polymer ?
#
loop_
_entity_poly.entity_id
_entity_poly.type
_entity_poly.pdbx_seq_one_letter_code
_entity_poly.pdbx_strand_id
1 'polypeptide(L)'
;MSPADGSDPAADADPTAGTDATAPAVDDADDAIEAAAAAIQQGAAVVYPTETVYGLAADATDPDAVRRIFEIKGRPRSKPLSVGFADREMLTQYLTLTDREASFCDRFLPGPVTLLVDRDDAFPDILVDGGDTVGVRLPDNVVARELARRAGPITATSANESGTPSVRRVDALAASITDAVGAVVDTGETPGGESTVVDVATGEIHRRGPLADEIEAWLADH
;
A
#
# COMPACT_ATOMS: atom_id res chain seq x y z
N MET A 1 24.64 -76.57 -5.73
CA MET A 1 24.41 -76.23 -4.33
C MET A 1 23.98 -74.77 -4.30
N SER A 2 22.72 -74.60 -4.20
CA SER A 2 21.99 -73.35 -3.76
C SER A 2 22.29 -73.14 -2.27
N PRO A 3 21.89 -72.06 -1.62
CA PRO A 3 21.13 -70.81 -2.01
C PRO A 3 21.70 -69.54 -1.35
N ALA A 4 21.20 -68.38 -1.60
CA ALA A 4 20.51 -67.60 -0.59
C ALA A 4 19.90 -66.33 -1.19
N ASP A 5 18.66 -66.32 -1.00
CA ASP A 5 17.66 -65.25 -1.07
C ASP A 5 18.01 -64.11 -0.08
N GLY A 6 17.80 -62.88 -0.48
CA GLY A 6 18.02 -61.68 0.33
C GLY A 6 17.19 -60.53 -0.21
N SER A 7 15.88 -60.61 0.02
CA SER A 7 14.93 -59.56 -0.26
C SER A 7 15.20 -58.31 0.60
N ASP A 8 15.43 -57.21 -0.02
CA ASP A 8 15.47 -55.87 0.60
C ASP A 8 14.11 -55.17 0.40
N PRO A 9 13.40 -54.76 1.45
CA PRO A 9 12.16 -54.03 1.30
C PRO A 9 12.46 -52.55 1.09
N ALA A 10 12.07 -52.03 -0.07
CA ALA A 10 12.00 -50.63 -0.38
C ALA A 10 11.13 -49.90 0.65
N ALA A 11 11.70 -48.91 1.31
CA ALA A 11 10.96 -47.93 2.13
C ALA A 11 10.30 -46.91 1.24
N ASP A 12 8.97 -46.99 1.20
CA ASP A 12 8.12 -45.93 0.67
C ASP A 12 8.30 -44.64 1.50
N ALA A 13 8.94 -43.65 0.90
CA ALA A 13 8.91 -42.28 1.39
C ALA A 13 7.69 -41.57 0.82
N ASP A 14 6.74 -41.31 1.68
CA ASP A 14 5.55 -40.50 1.41
C ASP A 14 5.94 -39.02 1.23
N PRO A 15 5.72 -38.35 0.07
CA PRO A 15 6.02 -36.97 -0.13
C PRO A 15 4.74 -36.10 0.02
N THR A 16 4.12 -36.11 1.19
CA THR A 16 3.00 -35.20 1.48
C THR A 16 3.22 -34.48 2.79
N ALA A 17 4.19 -33.56 2.81
CA ALA A 17 4.18 -32.44 3.75
C ALA A 17 3.96 -31.16 2.95
N GLY A 18 2.73 -30.97 2.49
CA GLY A 18 2.24 -29.68 2.04
C GLY A 18 2.15 -28.78 3.27
N THR A 19 3.05 -27.82 3.38
CA THR A 19 2.87 -26.69 4.30
C THR A 19 1.70 -25.88 3.81
N ASP A 20 0.54 -26.17 4.39
CA ASP A 20 -0.66 -25.35 4.30
C ASP A 20 -0.34 -24.03 5.02
N ALA A 21 0.04 -23.01 4.25
CA ALA A 21 0.17 -21.65 4.73
C ALA A 21 -1.26 -21.11 4.95
N THR A 22 -1.84 -21.47 6.09
CA THR A 22 -3.12 -20.93 6.53
C THR A 22 -2.98 -19.41 6.62
N ALA A 23 -3.80 -18.68 5.84
CA ALA A 23 -3.94 -17.24 6.01
C ALA A 23 -4.29 -16.95 7.48
N PRO A 24 -3.74 -15.87 8.10
CA PRO A 24 -3.99 -15.55 9.50
C PRO A 24 -5.49 -15.45 9.74
N ALA A 25 -5.92 -15.92 10.92
CA ALA A 25 -7.31 -15.81 11.34
C ALA A 25 -7.73 -14.34 11.39
N VAL A 26 -9.02 -14.05 11.17
CA VAL A 26 -9.53 -12.67 11.10
C VAL A 26 -9.20 -11.89 12.39
N ASP A 27 -9.21 -12.56 13.55
CA ASP A 27 -8.88 -11.97 14.85
C ASP A 27 -7.41 -11.52 14.93
N ASP A 28 -6.47 -12.32 14.38
CA ASP A 28 -5.03 -11.98 14.33
C ASP A 28 -4.76 -10.76 13.44
N ALA A 29 -5.54 -10.59 12.37
CA ALA A 29 -5.40 -9.43 11.48
C ALA A 29 -5.93 -8.14 12.13
N ASP A 30 -7.01 -8.21 12.91
CA ASP A 30 -7.60 -7.05 13.61
C ASP A 30 -6.66 -6.50 14.69
N ASP A 31 -6.06 -7.38 15.50
CA ASP A 31 -5.06 -7.02 16.49
C ASP A 31 -3.80 -6.39 15.84
N ALA A 32 -3.37 -6.92 14.69
CA ALA A 32 -2.24 -6.36 13.95
C ALA A 32 -2.54 -4.97 13.38
N ILE A 33 -3.76 -4.74 12.88
CA ILE A 33 -4.21 -3.42 12.41
C ILE A 33 -4.27 -2.43 13.57
N GLU A 34 -4.80 -2.84 14.73
CA GLU A 34 -4.86 -2.00 15.93
C GLU A 34 -3.45 -1.59 16.40
N ALA A 35 -2.52 -2.55 16.48
CA ALA A 35 -1.13 -2.26 16.83
C ALA A 35 -0.46 -1.32 15.82
N ALA A 36 -0.71 -1.50 14.52
CA ALA A 36 -0.18 -0.64 13.48
C ALA A 36 -0.77 0.78 13.55
N ALA A 37 -2.07 0.91 13.79
CA ALA A 37 -2.73 2.21 13.97
C ALA A 37 -2.16 2.95 15.20
N ALA A 38 -2.00 2.25 16.32
CA ALA A 38 -1.39 2.82 17.52
C ALA A 38 0.07 3.27 17.28
N ALA A 39 0.84 2.51 16.49
CA ALA A 39 2.19 2.88 16.12
C ALA A 39 2.22 4.16 15.27
N ILE A 40 1.32 4.30 14.28
CA ILE A 40 1.18 5.52 13.47
C ILE A 40 0.84 6.72 14.35
N GLN A 41 -0.12 6.58 15.27
CA GLN A 41 -0.52 7.65 16.21
C GLN A 41 0.62 8.09 17.16
N GLN A 42 1.62 7.21 17.36
CA GLN A 42 2.86 7.52 18.10
C GLN A 42 3.98 8.06 17.20
N GLY A 43 3.68 8.37 15.93
CA GLY A 43 4.60 8.91 14.95
C GLY A 43 5.53 7.88 14.31
N ALA A 44 5.29 6.57 14.48
CA ALA A 44 6.07 5.54 13.82
C ALA A 44 5.61 5.30 12.37
N ALA A 45 6.49 4.74 11.54
CA ALA A 45 6.11 4.16 10.25
C ALA A 45 5.67 2.72 10.43
N VAL A 46 4.81 2.21 9.54
CA VAL A 46 4.35 0.82 9.52
C VAL A 46 4.33 0.26 8.11
N VAL A 47 4.42 -1.06 7.98
CA VAL A 47 4.23 -1.78 6.72
C VAL A 47 2.84 -2.41 6.72
N TYR A 48 2.11 -2.29 5.60
CA TYR A 48 0.73 -2.78 5.45
C TYR A 48 0.46 -3.30 4.03
N PRO A 49 -0.44 -4.28 3.84
CA PRO A 49 -0.80 -4.80 2.53
C PRO A 49 -1.72 -3.84 1.77
N THR A 50 -1.62 -3.84 0.44
CA THR A 50 -2.57 -3.16 -0.44
C THR A 50 -3.03 -4.10 -1.58
N GLU A 51 -3.92 -3.63 -2.44
CA GLU A 51 -4.35 -4.33 -3.66
C GLU A 51 -3.25 -4.44 -4.73
N THR A 52 -2.10 -3.81 -4.49
CA THR A 52 -0.94 -3.86 -5.38
C THR A 52 0.25 -4.53 -4.70
N VAL A 53 0.97 -3.81 -3.87
CA VAL A 53 2.18 -4.24 -3.18
C VAL A 53 2.10 -3.89 -1.69
N TYR A 54 3.05 -4.33 -0.88
CA TYR A 54 3.13 -3.80 0.49
C TYR A 54 3.45 -2.31 0.48
N GLY A 55 2.70 -1.58 1.28
CA GLY A 55 2.84 -0.13 1.49
C GLY A 55 3.62 0.20 2.75
N LEU A 56 4.23 1.39 2.77
CA LEU A 56 4.85 2.01 3.93
C LEU A 56 4.02 3.25 4.29
N ALA A 57 3.47 3.26 5.50
CA ALA A 57 2.60 4.30 6.02
C ALA A 57 3.16 4.99 7.25
N ALA A 58 2.83 6.24 7.41
CA ALA A 58 2.91 7.04 8.62
C ALA A 58 1.78 8.07 8.59
N ASP A 59 1.58 8.85 9.64
CA ASP A 59 0.63 9.96 9.64
C ASP A 59 0.99 10.96 8.53
N ALA A 60 0.10 11.14 7.57
CA ALA A 60 0.31 12.03 6.44
C ALA A 60 0.18 13.52 6.82
N THR A 61 -0.39 13.83 7.98
CA THR A 61 -0.59 15.20 8.49
C THR A 61 0.57 15.66 9.39
N ASP A 62 1.40 14.73 9.89
CA ASP A 62 2.56 15.04 10.71
C ASP A 62 3.84 15.18 9.85
N PRO A 63 4.45 16.39 9.76
CA PRO A 63 5.65 16.60 8.96
C PRO A 63 6.86 15.76 9.42
N ASP A 64 6.95 15.38 10.69
CA ASP A 64 8.04 14.57 11.21
C ASP A 64 7.85 13.10 10.84
N ALA A 65 6.62 12.60 10.89
CA ALA A 65 6.28 11.26 10.42
C ALA A 65 6.49 11.13 8.90
N VAL A 66 6.07 12.13 8.13
CA VAL A 66 6.33 12.20 6.67
C VAL A 66 7.83 12.19 6.38
N ARG A 67 8.63 13.00 7.10
CA ARG A 67 10.11 13.04 6.94
C ARG A 67 10.72 11.67 7.18
N ARG A 68 10.25 10.94 8.18
CA ARG A 68 10.70 9.57 8.50
C ARG A 68 10.49 8.61 7.33
N ILE A 69 9.38 8.70 6.59
CA ILE A 69 9.16 7.89 5.39
C ILE A 69 10.22 8.16 4.33
N PHE A 70 10.58 9.42 4.08
CA PHE A 70 11.65 9.76 3.13
C PHE A 70 12.99 9.19 3.56
N GLU A 71 13.32 9.26 4.86
CA GLU A 71 14.57 8.74 5.44
C GLU A 71 14.64 7.21 5.33
N ILE A 72 13.59 6.49 5.77
CA ILE A 72 13.52 5.02 5.68
C ILE A 72 13.71 4.54 4.24
N LYS A 73 13.11 5.22 3.27
CA LYS A 73 13.19 4.85 1.85
C LYS A 73 14.47 5.33 1.14
N GLY A 74 15.26 6.22 1.74
CA GLY A 74 16.28 6.95 1.01
C GLY A 74 15.70 7.70 -0.20
N ARG A 75 14.45 8.20 -0.07
CA ARG A 75 13.70 8.81 -1.17
C ARG A 75 14.05 10.28 -1.30
N PRO A 76 14.41 10.78 -2.51
CA PRO A 76 14.53 12.20 -2.74
C PRO A 76 13.21 12.92 -2.47
N ARG A 77 13.24 14.07 -1.79
CA ARG A 77 12.05 14.88 -1.49
C ARG A 77 11.33 15.37 -2.74
N SER A 78 12.07 15.59 -3.84
CA SER A 78 11.50 15.90 -5.16
C SER A 78 10.61 14.82 -5.77
N LYS A 79 10.41 13.69 -5.07
CA LYS A 79 9.45 12.66 -5.44
C LYS A 79 8.33 12.64 -4.39
N PRO A 80 7.21 13.35 -4.58
CA PRO A 80 6.12 13.42 -3.63
C PRO A 80 5.60 12.07 -3.15
N LEU A 81 4.95 12.06 -1.99
CA LEU A 81 4.20 10.91 -1.47
C LEU A 81 2.71 11.12 -1.71
N SER A 82 1.98 10.03 -1.89
CA SER A 82 0.53 10.03 -1.91
C SER A 82 -0.03 9.84 -0.50
N VAL A 83 -1.33 10.13 -0.32
CA VAL A 83 -2.10 9.92 0.90
C VAL A 83 -3.14 8.84 0.67
N GLY A 84 -3.23 7.89 1.59
CA GLY A 84 -4.23 6.84 1.63
C GLY A 84 -5.36 7.20 2.61
N PHE A 85 -6.59 6.98 2.19
CA PHE A 85 -7.80 7.21 2.98
C PHE A 85 -8.61 5.91 3.10
N ALA A 86 -9.43 5.82 4.14
CA ALA A 86 -10.31 4.68 4.37
C ALA A 86 -11.45 4.63 3.33
N ASP A 87 -12.02 5.77 3.04
CA ASP A 87 -13.16 5.96 2.15
C ASP A 87 -13.29 7.43 1.71
N ARG A 88 -14.29 7.69 0.88
CA ARG A 88 -14.53 9.03 0.37
C ARG A 88 -15.01 10.01 1.44
N GLU A 89 -15.76 9.55 2.44
CA GLU A 89 -16.24 10.42 3.52
C GLU A 89 -15.04 10.98 4.29
N MET A 90 -14.07 10.13 4.62
CA MET A 90 -12.82 10.57 5.24
C MET A 90 -12.03 11.52 4.33
N LEU A 91 -11.90 11.21 3.05
CA LEU A 91 -11.17 12.05 2.09
C LEU A 91 -11.73 13.48 2.05
N THR A 92 -13.05 13.64 2.00
CA THR A 92 -13.71 14.96 1.93
C THR A 92 -13.64 15.77 3.22
N GLN A 93 -13.19 15.18 4.33
CA GLN A 93 -12.86 15.94 5.56
C GLN A 93 -11.52 16.68 5.46
N TYR A 94 -10.65 16.28 4.55
CA TYR A 94 -9.28 16.78 4.38
C TYR A 94 -9.05 17.51 3.07
N LEU A 95 -9.84 17.22 2.03
CA LEU A 95 -9.63 17.73 0.67
C LEU A 95 -10.97 18.12 0.03
N THR A 96 -10.94 19.20 -0.72
CA THR A 96 -12.07 19.62 -1.53
C THR A 96 -11.91 19.06 -2.95
N LEU A 97 -12.93 18.32 -3.41
CA LEU A 97 -12.94 17.78 -4.76
C LEU A 97 -13.85 18.64 -5.65
N THR A 98 -13.45 18.84 -6.89
CA THR A 98 -14.33 19.32 -7.95
C THR A 98 -15.39 18.27 -8.29
N ASP A 99 -16.49 18.66 -8.96
CA ASP A 99 -17.53 17.72 -9.41
C ASP A 99 -16.96 16.62 -10.33
N ARG A 100 -15.97 16.97 -11.16
CA ARG A 100 -15.31 16.04 -12.07
C ARG A 100 -14.46 15.01 -11.32
N GLU A 101 -13.65 15.44 -10.35
CA GLU A 101 -12.86 14.57 -9.47
C GLU A 101 -13.76 13.68 -8.61
N ALA A 102 -14.84 14.25 -8.11
CA ALA A 102 -15.85 13.52 -7.35
C ALA A 102 -16.47 12.39 -8.18
N SER A 103 -16.86 12.67 -9.42
CA SER A 103 -17.38 11.68 -10.38
C SER A 103 -16.33 10.63 -10.73
N PHE A 104 -15.07 11.03 -10.88
CA PHE A 104 -13.95 10.11 -11.08
C PHE A 104 -13.77 9.15 -9.88
N CYS A 105 -13.79 9.68 -8.66
CA CYS A 105 -13.71 8.87 -7.44
C CYS A 105 -14.83 7.84 -7.39
N ASP A 106 -16.07 8.22 -7.70
CA ASP A 106 -17.23 7.31 -7.69
C ASP A 106 -17.09 6.17 -8.72
N ARG A 107 -16.34 6.40 -9.80
CA ARG A 107 -16.16 5.42 -10.88
C ARG A 107 -14.98 4.47 -10.65
N PHE A 108 -13.86 4.97 -10.10
CA PHE A 108 -12.57 4.26 -10.11
C PHE A 108 -12.00 3.97 -8.72
N LEU A 109 -12.60 4.50 -7.65
CA LEU A 109 -12.14 4.27 -6.27
C LEU A 109 -13.26 3.64 -5.41
N PRO A 110 -12.90 2.68 -4.52
CA PRO A 110 -11.53 2.18 -4.26
C PRO A 110 -10.97 1.36 -5.43
N GLY A 111 -9.64 1.44 -5.62
CA GLY A 111 -8.98 0.73 -6.72
C GLY A 111 -7.49 1.08 -6.87
N PRO A 112 -6.82 0.45 -7.84
CA PRO A 112 -5.39 0.65 -8.09
C PRO A 112 -5.11 1.97 -8.84
N VAL A 113 -5.64 3.07 -8.32
CA VAL A 113 -5.55 4.42 -8.90
C VAL A 113 -5.00 5.39 -7.86
N THR A 114 -4.23 6.35 -8.32
CA THR A 114 -3.80 7.54 -7.58
C THR A 114 -4.32 8.77 -8.33
N LEU A 115 -5.27 9.46 -7.74
CA LEU A 115 -5.82 10.71 -8.26
C LEU A 115 -5.00 11.87 -7.74
N LEU A 116 -4.54 12.78 -8.61
CA LEU A 116 -3.94 14.05 -8.20
C LEU A 116 -5.07 15.07 -8.03
N VAL A 117 -5.06 15.75 -6.88
CA VAL A 117 -6.04 16.80 -6.53
C VAL A 117 -5.32 18.00 -5.92
N ASP A 118 -5.96 19.16 -5.87
CA ASP A 118 -5.42 20.31 -5.18
C ASP A 118 -5.18 19.99 -3.69
N ARG A 119 -4.01 20.38 -3.20
CA ARG A 119 -3.62 20.16 -1.80
C ARG A 119 -4.29 21.17 -0.89
N ASP A 120 -4.78 20.71 0.24
CA ASP A 120 -5.24 21.54 1.35
C ASP A 120 -4.16 21.72 2.42
N ASP A 121 -4.29 22.72 3.29
CA ASP A 121 -3.37 23.04 4.38
C ASP A 121 -3.23 21.92 5.43
N ALA A 122 -4.10 20.92 5.40
CA ALA A 122 -4.02 19.73 6.25
C ALA A 122 -2.74 18.90 6.00
N PHE A 123 -2.14 19.02 4.81
CA PHE A 123 -0.96 18.23 4.44
C PHE A 123 0.31 19.10 4.39
N PRO A 124 1.40 18.69 5.06
CA PRO A 124 2.62 19.47 5.14
C PRO A 124 3.35 19.57 3.79
N ASP A 125 4.04 20.68 3.56
CA ASP A 125 4.82 20.94 2.34
C ASP A 125 5.80 19.81 1.99
N ILE A 126 6.41 19.19 2.99
CA ILE A 126 7.36 18.09 2.81
C ILE A 126 6.75 16.87 2.10
N LEU A 127 5.43 16.66 2.21
CA LEU A 127 4.73 15.55 1.56
C LEU A 127 4.79 15.65 0.04
N VAL A 128 4.70 16.87 -0.49
CA VAL A 128 4.55 17.21 -1.91
C VAL A 128 5.68 18.08 -2.46
N ASP A 129 6.82 18.20 -1.76
CA ASP A 129 7.95 19.06 -2.13
C ASP A 129 7.54 20.53 -2.36
N GLY A 130 6.60 21.04 -1.59
CA GLY A 130 6.04 22.39 -1.72
C GLY A 130 5.11 22.58 -2.94
N GLY A 131 4.69 21.51 -3.59
CA GLY A 131 3.74 21.56 -4.70
C GLY A 131 2.30 21.83 -4.24
N ASP A 132 1.46 22.23 -5.18
CA ASP A 132 0.05 22.57 -4.95
C ASP A 132 -0.90 21.37 -5.09
N THR A 133 -0.38 20.20 -5.47
CA THR A 133 -1.18 18.98 -5.66
C THR A 133 -0.72 17.83 -4.77
N VAL A 134 -1.66 16.97 -4.37
CA VAL A 134 -1.42 15.76 -3.59
C VAL A 134 -2.04 14.54 -4.27
N GLY A 135 -1.32 13.42 -4.27
CA GLY A 135 -1.85 12.15 -4.76
C GLY A 135 -2.74 11.49 -3.72
N VAL A 136 -3.94 11.11 -4.11
CA VAL A 136 -4.96 10.48 -3.26
C VAL A 136 -5.16 9.03 -3.66
N ARG A 137 -5.26 8.14 -2.67
CA ARG A 137 -5.60 6.72 -2.85
C ARG A 137 -6.73 6.30 -1.92
N LEU A 138 -7.65 5.53 -2.44
CA LEU A 138 -8.55 4.67 -1.67
C LEU A 138 -8.25 3.23 -2.11
N PRO A 139 -7.39 2.51 -1.39
CA PRO A 139 -6.97 1.18 -1.80
C PRO A 139 -8.14 0.19 -1.75
N ASP A 140 -8.25 -0.68 -2.76
CA ASP A 140 -9.20 -1.80 -2.74
C ASP A 140 -8.64 -2.97 -1.91
N ASN A 141 -8.34 -2.66 -0.66
CA ASN A 141 -7.84 -3.61 0.33
C ASN A 141 -8.46 -3.27 1.69
N VAL A 142 -9.11 -4.23 2.32
CA VAL A 142 -9.84 -4.04 3.58
C VAL A 142 -8.90 -3.62 4.71
N VAL A 143 -7.73 -4.26 4.81
CA VAL A 143 -6.72 -3.97 5.84
C VAL A 143 -6.19 -2.55 5.70
N ALA A 144 -5.84 -2.13 4.48
CA ALA A 144 -5.35 -0.77 4.21
C ALA A 144 -6.38 0.29 4.59
N ARG A 145 -7.66 0.06 4.25
CA ARG A 145 -8.74 0.99 4.59
C ARG A 145 -9.05 1.02 6.08
N GLU A 146 -9.03 -0.13 6.74
CA GLU A 146 -9.26 -0.20 8.19
C GLU A 146 -8.12 0.46 8.97
N LEU A 147 -6.87 0.27 8.53
CA LEU A 147 -5.71 0.99 9.09
C LEU A 147 -5.89 2.51 8.99
N ALA A 148 -6.25 3.02 7.80
CA ALA A 148 -6.50 4.45 7.61
C ALA A 148 -7.70 4.94 8.44
N ARG A 149 -8.74 4.12 8.61
CA ARG A 149 -9.91 4.48 9.44
C ARG A 149 -9.53 4.69 10.91
N ARG A 150 -8.62 3.86 11.46
CA ARG A 150 -8.18 3.95 12.85
C ARG A 150 -7.08 4.98 13.07
N ALA A 151 -6.17 5.12 12.12
CA ALA A 151 -4.99 5.99 12.26
C ALA A 151 -5.21 7.43 11.77
N GLY A 152 -6.17 7.68 10.90
CA GLY A 152 -6.27 8.93 10.13
C GLY A 152 -5.69 8.77 8.71
N PRO A 153 -5.52 9.88 7.95
CA PRO A 153 -4.87 9.85 6.65
C PRO A 153 -3.42 9.35 6.77
N ILE A 154 -3.07 8.35 5.98
CA ILE A 154 -1.73 7.73 6.03
C ILE A 154 -0.95 8.03 4.74
N THR A 155 0.38 8.11 4.83
CA THR A 155 1.20 8.15 3.61
C THR A 155 1.01 6.84 2.82
N ALA A 156 0.98 6.94 1.49
CA ALA A 156 0.80 5.79 0.60
C ALA A 156 1.96 5.69 -0.39
N THR A 157 2.93 4.87 -0.05
CA THR A 157 4.09 4.55 -0.90
C THR A 157 4.46 3.08 -0.74
N SER A 158 5.11 2.47 -1.72
CA SER A 158 5.56 1.07 -1.62
C SER A 158 6.59 0.86 -0.52
N ALA A 159 6.58 -0.30 0.14
CA ALA A 159 7.51 -0.66 1.22
C ALA A 159 8.84 -1.20 0.66
N ASN A 160 9.60 -0.36 -0.05
CA ASN A 160 10.92 -0.66 -0.61
C ASN A 160 11.82 0.57 -0.54
N GLU A 161 13.13 0.38 -0.58
CA GLU A 161 14.08 1.47 -0.79
C GLU A 161 13.85 2.13 -2.15
N SER A 162 14.08 3.44 -2.23
CA SER A 162 13.82 4.19 -3.47
C SER A 162 14.69 3.69 -4.63
N GLY A 163 14.04 3.27 -5.71
CA GLY A 163 14.73 2.75 -6.89
C GLY A 163 14.91 1.24 -6.91
N THR A 164 14.49 0.51 -5.86
CA THR A 164 14.44 -0.95 -5.86
C THR A 164 13.02 -1.44 -6.21
N PRO A 165 12.85 -2.69 -6.64
CA PRO A 165 11.52 -3.27 -6.90
C PRO A 165 10.64 -3.25 -5.65
N SER A 166 9.34 -3.02 -5.85
CA SER A 166 8.33 -3.14 -4.79
C SER A 166 8.15 -4.60 -4.37
N VAL A 167 7.89 -4.83 -3.09
CA VAL A 167 7.75 -6.18 -2.52
C VAL A 167 6.28 -6.58 -2.40
N ARG A 168 6.03 -7.89 -2.62
CA ARG A 168 4.70 -8.50 -2.55
C ARG A 168 4.51 -9.38 -1.32
N ARG A 169 5.58 -9.62 -0.56
CA ARG A 169 5.62 -10.48 0.63
C ARG A 169 6.50 -9.85 1.68
N VAL A 170 6.13 -10.01 2.94
CA VAL A 170 6.87 -9.45 4.08
C VAL A 170 8.29 -10.01 4.18
N ASP A 171 8.48 -11.30 3.86
CA ASP A 171 9.79 -11.95 3.88
C ASP A 171 10.79 -11.41 2.83
N ALA A 172 10.31 -10.64 1.84
CA ALA A 172 11.13 -9.96 0.83
C ALA A 172 11.47 -8.50 1.21
N LEU A 173 11.01 -8.00 2.36
CA LEU A 173 11.34 -6.66 2.83
C LEU A 173 12.84 -6.56 3.16
N ALA A 174 13.45 -5.44 2.82
CA ALA A 174 14.82 -5.15 3.24
C ALA A 174 14.88 -4.92 4.76
N ALA A 175 15.97 -5.37 5.41
CA ALA A 175 16.18 -5.17 6.84
C ALA A 175 16.14 -3.68 7.23
N SER A 176 16.64 -2.78 6.37
CA SER A 176 16.54 -1.32 6.53
C SER A 176 15.10 -0.81 6.70
N ILE A 177 14.11 -1.51 6.11
CA ILE A 177 12.69 -1.19 6.28
C ILE A 177 12.15 -1.82 7.58
N THR A 178 12.36 -3.14 7.76
CA THR A 178 11.81 -3.86 8.92
C THR A 178 12.35 -3.36 10.26
N ASP A 179 13.62 -2.95 10.32
CA ASP A 179 14.25 -2.42 11.53
C ASP A 179 13.81 -0.98 11.86
N ALA A 180 13.22 -0.27 10.90
CA ALA A 180 12.84 1.14 11.03
C ALA A 180 11.34 1.36 11.27
N VAL A 181 10.50 0.31 11.18
CA VAL A 181 9.06 0.42 11.36
C VAL A 181 8.60 -0.06 12.72
N GLY A 182 7.51 0.53 13.22
CA GLY A 182 6.92 0.18 14.52
C GLY A 182 6.04 -1.08 14.47
N ALA A 183 5.49 -1.40 13.29
CA ALA A 183 4.66 -2.58 13.09
C ALA A 183 4.66 -3.04 11.63
N VAL A 184 4.34 -4.32 11.43
CA VAL A 184 4.13 -4.93 10.12
C VAL A 184 2.81 -5.71 10.16
N VAL A 185 1.88 -5.38 9.27
CA VAL A 185 0.65 -6.16 9.08
C VAL A 185 0.89 -7.11 7.91
N ASP A 186 1.03 -8.40 8.20
CA ASP A 186 1.25 -9.44 7.19
C ASP A 186 -0.05 -10.19 6.90
N THR A 187 -0.47 -10.19 5.65
CA THR A 187 -1.62 -10.95 5.15
C THR A 187 -1.26 -11.90 4.01
N GLY A 188 0.03 -12.21 3.88
CA GLY A 188 0.56 -13.05 2.81
C GLY A 188 0.90 -12.27 1.54
N GLU A 189 0.82 -12.90 0.38
CA GLU A 189 1.26 -12.33 -0.88
C GLU A 189 0.23 -11.37 -1.47
N THR A 190 0.67 -10.14 -1.83
CA THR A 190 -0.17 -9.15 -2.53
C THR A 190 -0.17 -9.38 -4.06
N PRO A 191 -1.20 -8.89 -4.78
CA PRO A 191 -1.34 -9.12 -6.24
C PRO A 191 -0.17 -8.62 -7.10
N GLY A 192 0.48 -7.52 -6.70
CA GLY A 192 1.54 -6.87 -7.47
C GLY A 192 1.01 -5.73 -8.36
N GLY A 193 1.95 -5.08 -9.06
CA GLY A 193 1.64 -3.95 -9.94
C GLY A 193 1.81 -2.58 -9.28
N GLU A 194 1.53 -1.54 -10.05
CA GLU A 194 1.57 -0.16 -9.60
C GLU A 194 0.25 0.54 -9.95
N SER A 195 -0.18 1.50 -9.14
CA SER A 195 -1.41 2.26 -9.44
C SER A 195 -1.26 3.13 -10.69
N THR A 196 -2.34 3.34 -11.42
CA THR A 196 -2.41 4.40 -12.43
C THR A 196 -2.41 5.75 -11.72
N VAL A 197 -1.56 6.68 -12.15
CA VAL A 197 -1.51 8.06 -11.61
C VAL A 197 -2.12 9.00 -12.63
N VAL A 198 -3.15 9.72 -12.23
CA VAL A 198 -3.94 10.58 -13.12
C VAL A 198 -4.21 11.94 -12.48
N ASP A 199 -4.11 12.97 -13.29
CA ASP A 199 -4.62 14.32 -13.03
C ASP A 199 -5.89 14.52 -13.87
N VAL A 200 -7.03 14.53 -13.20
CA VAL A 200 -8.35 14.67 -13.84
C VAL A 200 -8.59 16.12 -14.28
N ALA A 201 -8.00 17.10 -13.60
CA ALA A 201 -8.14 18.51 -13.95
C ALA A 201 -7.50 18.82 -15.32
N THR A 202 -6.33 18.25 -15.59
CA THR A 202 -5.60 18.40 -16.86
C THR A 202 -5.94 17.31 -17.89
N GLY A 203 -6.50 16.17 -17.44
CA GLY A 203 -6.73 14.98 -18.26
C GLY A 203 -5.47 14.16 -18.53
N GLU A 204 -4.40 14.35 -17.75
CA GLU A 204 -3.10 13.70 -17.96
C GLU A 204 -2.95 12.42 -17.12
N ILE A 205 -2.48 11.34 -17.75
CA ILE A 205 -2.06 10.11 -17.07
C ILE A 205 -0.54 10.12 -16.92
N HIS A 206 -0.06 10.44 -15.71
CA HIS A 206 1.37 10.52 -15.40
C HIS A 206 2.05 9.15 -15.30
N ARG A 207 1.29 8.11 -14.95
CA ARG A 207 1.75 6.73 -14.90
C ARG A 207 0.65 5.79 -15.33
N ARG A 208 0.92 4.94 -16.31
CA ARG A 208 -0.02 3.90 -16.76
C ARG A 208 0.14 2.65 -15.91
N GLY A 209 -0.91 2.28 -15.22
CA GLY A 209 -1.07 1.04 -14.46
C GLY A 209 -2.34 0.30 -14.90
N PRO A 210 -2.91 -0.56 -14.06
CA PRO A 210 -4.22 -1.14 -14.31
C PRO A 210 -5.26 -0.03 -14.52
N LEU A 211 -6.30 -0.28 -15.29
CA LEU A 211 -7.38 0.66 -15.61
C LEU A 211 -6.97 1.89 -16.44
N ALA A 212 -5.71 2.02 -16.91
CA ALA A 212 -5.27 3.20 -17.65
C ALA A 212 -6.09 3.45 -18.91
N ASP A 213 -6.43 2.41 -19.67
CA ASP A 213 -7.23 2.54 -20.91
C ASP A 213 -8.68 2.93 -20.60
N GLU A 214 -9.27 2.40 -19.52
CA GLU A 214 -10.62 2.79 -19.07
C GLU A 214 -10.66 4.22 -18.57
N ILE A 215 -9.62 4.65 -17.86
CA ILE A 215 -9.47 6.03 -17.38
C ILE A 215 -9.31 6.99 -18.57
N GLU A 216 -8.50 6.64 -19.55
CA GLU A 216 -8.31 7.44 -20.76
C GLU A 216 -9.63 7.62 -21.55
N ALA A 217 -10.42 6.55 -21.69
CA ALA A 217 -11.75 6.63 -22.28
C ALA A 217 -12.69 7.53 -21.48
N TRP A 218 -12.70 7.40 -20.14
CA TRP A 218 -13.50 8.23 -19.26
C TRP A 218 -13.12 9.73 -19.36
N LEU A 219 -11.81 10.03 -19.38
CA LEU A 219 -11.29 11.41 -19.51
C LEU A 219 -11.71 12.07 -20.83
N ALA A 220 -11.85 11.30 -21.91
CA ALA A 220 -12.29 11.78 -23.23
C ALA A 220 -13.79 12.15 -23.26
N ASP A 221 -14.60 11.51 -22.40
CA ASP A 221 -16.07 11.67 -22.40
C ASP A 221 -16.55 12.69 -21.36
N HIS A 222 -15.70 13.10 -20.41
CA HIS A 222 -16.03 13.99 -19.28
C HIS A 222 -15.13 15.21 -19.23
#